data_2de2ca7285d758a1a0b26dc8f418f181
#
_entry.id   2de2ca7285d758a1a0b26dc8f418f181
#
_cell.length_a   1.000
_cell.length_b   1.000
_cell.length_c   1.000
_cell.angle_alpha   90.00
_cell.angle_beta   90.00
_cell.angle_gamma   90.00
#
_symmetry.space_group_name_H-M   'P 1'
#
loop_
_entity.id
_entity.type
_entity.pdbx_description
1 polymer ?
#
loop_
_entity_poly.entity_id
_entity_poly.type
_entity_poly.pdbx_seq_one_letter_code
_entity_poly.pdbx_strand_id
1 'polypeptide(L)'
;MKYLIVGLGNIGDEYRGTRHNIGFRILDAFAEASNISFSTERYGDVAHMRLKNKQLTLLKPSTYMNLSGNAVRYWKEKENIDISHILVLVDDIALPFGAIRIKPNGSDAGHNGLKNIAQMLGTPAYPRLRFGIGNDFPRGCQVDYVLGHFTLDQRQQLPARVDVALSLIHI
;
A
#
# COMPACT_ATOMS: atom_id res chain seq x y z
N MET A 1 10.87 -18.78 1.67
CA MET A 1 11.13 -17.35 1.47
C MET A 1 10.05 -16.53 2.14
N LYS A 2 10.45 -15.44 2.76
CA LYS A 2 9.55 -14.54 3.50
C LYS A 2 9.39 -13.23 2.77
N TYR A 3 8.18 -12.73 2.68
CA TYR A 3 7.83 -11.48 2.02
C TYR A 3 6.98 -10.63 2.94
N LEU A 4 7.13 -9.31 2.84
CA LEU A 4 6.29 -8.35 3.54
C LEU A 4 5.56 -7.51 2.48
N ILE A 5 4.23 -7.56 2.51
CA ILE A 5 3.40 -6.77 1.61
C ILE A 5 2.69 -5.71 2.45
N VAL A 6 2.99 -4.44 2.16
CA VAL A 6 2.52 -3.31 2.94
C VAL A 6 1.54 -2.51 2.12
N GLY A 7 0.33 -2.35 2.63
CA GLY A 7 -0.64 -1.42 2.02
C GLY A 7 -0.66 -0.13 2.81
N LEU A 8 -0.38 0.99 2.17
CA LEU A 8 -0.35 2.28 2.84
C LEU A 8 -1.72 2.93 2.90
N GLY A 9 -1.98 3.60 4.00
CA GLY A 9 -3.21 4.34 4.26
C GLY A 9 -3.18 4.99 5.63
N ASN A 10 -4.21 5.75 5.94
CA ASN A 10 -4.42 6.35 7.25
C ASN A 10 -5.51 5.57 8.00
N ILE A 11 -5.31 5.40 9.30
CA ILE A 11 -6.31 4.75 10.16
C ILE A 11 -7.46 5.72 10.45
N GLY A 12 -8.61 5.15 10.74
CA GLY A 12 -9.82 5.89 11.11
C GLY A 12 -10.89 5.82 10.03
N ASP A 13 -12.16 5.87 10.47
CA ASP A 13 -13.29 5.76 9.55
C ASP A 13 -13.36 6.93 8.57
N GLU A 14 -12.86 8.11 8.96
CA GLU A 14 -12.83 9.28 8.09
C GLU A 14 -11.95 9.10 6.86
N TYR A 15 -11.00 8.19 6.90
CA TYR A 15 -10.09 7.93 5.77
C TYR A 15 -10.48 6.71 4.94
N ARG A 16 -11.49 5.97 5.39
CA ARG A 16 -11.91 4.74 4.70
C ARG A 16 -12.39 5.06 3.29
N GLY A 17 -11.88 4.32 2.32
CA GLY A 17 -12.28 4.49 0.92
C GLY A 17 -11.72 5.72 0.23
N THR A 18 -10.83 6.48 0.88
CA THR A 18 -10.17 7.60 0.22
C THR A 18 -9.14 7.10 -0.79
N ARG A 19 -8.75 8.00 -1.71
CA ARG A 19 -7.72 7.68 -2.71
C ARG A 19 -6.41 7.29 -2.05
N HIS A 20 -6.04 7.97 -0.98
CA HIS A 20 -4.79 7.73 -0.25
C HIS A 20 -4.77 6.36 0.44
N ASN A 21 -5.93 5.76 0.67
CA ASN A 21 -6.07 4.45 1.30
C ASN A 21 -6.21 3.31 0.31
N ILE A 22 -5.88 3.50 -0.96
CA ILE A 22 -5.98 2.43 -1.95
C ILE A 22 -5.13 1.21 -1.56
N GLY A 23 -3.99 1.43 -0.91
CA GLY A 23 -3.14 0.34 -0.41
C GLY A 23 -3.87 -0.55 0.58
N PHE A 24 -4.61 0.04 1.52
CA PHE A 24 -5.45 -0.72 2.46
C PHE A 24 -6.50 -1.53 1.72
N ARG A 25 -7.13 -0.92 0.74
CA ARG A 25 -8.20 -1.56 -0.03
C ARG A 25 -7.69 -2.78 -0.80
N ILE A 26 -6.51 -2.66 -1.40
CA ILE A 26 -5.90 -3.79 -2.13
C ILE A 26 -5.59 -4.93 -1.17
N LEU A 27 -5.02 -4.64 -0.01
CA LEU A 27 -4.71 -5.68 0.98
C LEU A 27 -5.96 -6.31 1.57
N ASP A 28 -7.02 -5.54 1.80
CA ASP A 28 -8.29 -6.08 2.27
C ASP A 28 -8.87 -7.05 1.24
N ALA A 29 -8.81 -6.72 -0.03
CA ALA A 29 -9.27 -7.60 -1.10
C ALA A 29 -8.41 -8.86 -1.21
N PHE A 30 -7.10 -8.71 -1.02
CA PHE A 30 -6.17 -9.84 -1.02
C PHE A 30 -6.50 -10.82 0.12
N ALA A 31 -6.72 -10.30 1.31
CA ALA A 31 -7.04 -11.12 2.48
C ALA A 31 -8.39 -11.82 2.30
N GLU A 32 -9.39 -11.11 1.78
CA GLU A 32 -10.71 -11.69 1.52
C GLU A 32 -10.63 -12.82 0.48
N ALA A 33 -9.90 -12.60 -0.61
CA ALA A 33 -9.72 -13.62 -1.65
C ALA A 33 -8.95 -14.83 -1.14
N SER A 34 -8.10 -14.65 -0.13
CA SER A 34 -7.28 -15.72 0.47
C SER A 34 -7.94 -16.34 1.71
N ASN A 35 -9.12 -15.86 2.07
CA ASN A 35 -9.90 -16.32 3.22
C ASN A 35 -9.11 -16.21 4.54
N ILE A 36 -8.41 -15.11 4.72
CA ILE A 36 -7.70 -14.78 5.94
C ILE A 36 -8.17 -13.44 6.47
N SER A 37 -7.92 -13.20 7.77
CA SER A 37 -8.33 -11.98 8.45
C SER A 37 -7.13 -11.28 9.07
N PHE A 38 -7.19 -9.96 9.15
CA PHE A 38 -6.20 -9.16 9.85
C PHE A 38 -6.48 -9.20 11.35
N SER A 39 -5.41 -9.16 12.14
CA SER A 39 -5.50 -8.94 13.58
C SER A 39 -4.69 -7.71 13.95
N THR A 40 -5.14 -6.99 14.99
CA THR A 40 -4.45 -5.80 15.46
C THR A 40 -3.19 -6.20 16.20
N GLU A 41 -2.05 -5.74 15.70
CA GLU A 41 -0.73 -6.00 16.24
C GLU A 41 0.00 -4.69 16.49
N ARG A 42 1.28 -4.78 16.83
CA ARG A 42 2.08 -3.58 17.03
C ARG A 42 2.28 -2.84 15.70
N TYR A 43 1.99 -1.55 15.69
CA TYR A 43 2.12 -0.64 14.54
C TYR A 43 1.19 -0.92 13.36
N GLY A 44 0.28 -1.89 13.46
CA GLY A 44 -0.62 -2.12 12.34
C GLY A 44 -1.52 -3.32 12.49
N ASP A 45 -2.36 -3.50 11.50
CA ASP A 45 -3.15 -4.71 11.32
C ASP A 45 -2.36 -5.66 10.44
N VAL A 46 -2.25 -6.91 10.88
CA VAL A 46 -1.36 -7.90 10.27
C VAL A 46 -2.09 -9.18 9.99
N ALA A 47 -1.80 -9.79 8.85
CA ALA A 47 -2.27 -11.12 8.50
C ALA A 47 -1.09 -11.92 7.95
N HIS A 48 -1.10 -13.22 8.21
CA HIS A 48 -0.07 -14.13 7.71
C HIS A 48 -0.71 -15.17 6.82
N MET A 49 -0.03 -15.50 5.73
CA MET A 49 -0.49 -16.56 4.85
C MET A 49 0.70 -17.25 4.19
N ARG A 50 0.43 -18.44 3.65
CA ARG A 50 1.39 -19.16 2.83
C ARG A 50 0.85 -19.24 1.41
N LEU A 51 1.67 -18.83 0.44
CA LEU A 51 1.34 -18.93 -0.97
C LEU A 51 2.45 -19.73 -1.64
N LYS A 52 2.13 -20.98 -2.03
CA LYS A 52 3.13 -21.92 -2.53
C LYS A 52 4.21 -22.13 -1.46
N ASN A 53 5.48 -21.87 -1.76
CA ASN A 53 6.58 -21.98 -0.79
C ASN A 53 6.98 -20.63 -0.18
N LYS A 54 6.12 -19.62 -0.30
CA LYS A 54 6.38 -18.27 0.21
C LYS A 54 5.54 -18.01 1.45
N GLN A 55 6.14 -17.41 2.47
CA GLN A 55 5.45 -16.94 3.66
C GLN A 55 5.23 -15.45 3.51
N LEU A 56 3.98 -15.02 3.53
CA LEU A 56 3.60 -13.62 3.34
C LEU A 56 3.12 -13.04 4.67
N THR A 57 3.66 -11.88 5.01
CA THR A 57 3.13 -11.03 6.08
C THR A 57 2.48 -9.84 5.40
N LEU A 58 1.19 -9.65 5.63
CA LEU A 58 0.43 -8.51 5.10
C LEU A 58 0.31 -7.49 6.20
N LEU A 59 0.68 -6.24 5.93
CA LEU A 59 0.70 -5.18 6.92
C LEU A 59 -0.08 -3.96 6.42
N LYS A 60 -1.07 -3.54 7.22
CA LYS A 60 -1.69 -2.22 7.09
C LYS A 60 -1.22 -1.38 8.28
N PRO A 61 -0.26 -0.45 8.07
CA PRO A 61 0.23 0.35 9.19
C PRO A 61 -0.90 1.11 9.89
N SER A 62 -0.89 1.12 11.22
CA SER A 62 -1.84 1.90 12.02
C SER A 62 -1.27 3.26 12.41
N THR A 63 -0.11 3.60 11.91
CA THR A 63 0.48 4.93 12.00
C THR A 63 -0.20 5.85 11.00
N TYR A 64 -0.04 7.17 11.19
CA TYR A 64 -0.38 8.08 10.11
C TYR A 64 0.58 7.89 8.94
N MET A 65 0.16 8.33 7.75
CA MET A 65 0.90 8.06 6.50
C MET A 65 2.36 8.47 6.60
N ASN A 66 2.64 9.63 7.19
CA ASN A 66 4.01 10.14 7.31
C ASN A 66 4.89 9.38 8.31
N LEU A 67 4.34 8.39 9.01
CA LEU A 67 5.07 7.53 9.94
C LEU A 67 5.03 6.07 9.54
N SER A 68 4.65 5.78 8.30
CA SER A 68 4.52 4.40 7.79
C SER A 68 5.81 3.61 7.92
N GLY A 69 6.97 4.27 7.82
CA GLY A 69 8.26 3.61 7.91
C GLY A 69 8.54 2.96 9.25
N ASN A 70 7.94 3.49 10.34
CA ASN A 70 8.10 2.90 11.66
C ASN A 70 7.53 1.48 11.70
N ALA A 71 6.35 1.30 11.12
CA ALA A 71 5.71 -0.01 11.04
C ALA A 71 6.47 -0.96 10.10
N VAL A 72 6.90 -0.46 8.95
CA VAL A 72 7.61 -1.28 7.97
C VAL A 72 8.93 -1.79 8.55
N ARG A 73 9.71 -0.91 9.18
CA ARG A 73 10.99 -1.30 9.78
C ARG A 73 10.77 -2.33 10.88
N TYR A 74 9.78 -2.11 11.75
CA TYR A 74 9.50 -3.04 12.85
C TYR A 74 9.20 -4.44 12.33
N TRP A 75 8.28 -4.56 11.36
CA TRP A 75 7.86 -5.86 10.86
C TRP A 75 8.91 -6.52 9.98
N LYS A 76 9.70 -5.73 9.24
CA LYS A 76 10.84 -6.24 8.51
C LYS A 76 11.84 -6.93 9.45
N GLU A 77 12.18 -6.27 10.54
CA GLU A 77 13.15 -6.80 11.51
C GLU A 77 12.57 -7.99 12.28
N LYS A 78 11.33 -7.88 12.75
CA LYS A 78 10.68 -8.94 13.52
C LYS A 78 10.56 -10.25 12.74
N GLU A 79 10.17 -10.15 11.47
CA GLU A 79 10.00 -11.33 10.62
C GLU A 79 11.26 -11.70 9.85
N ASN A 80 12.33 -10.94 10.02
CA ASN A 80 13.62 -11.16 9.36
C ASN A 80 13.45 -11.22 7.83
N ILE A 81 12.89 -10.15 7.27
CA ILE A 81 12.60 -10.06 5.83
C ILE A 81 13.63 -9.16 5.16
N ASP A 82 14.18 -9.63 4.03
CA ASP A 82 15.11 -8.83 3.25
C ASP A 82 14.38 -7.67 2.55
N ILE A 83 15.08 -6.54 2.38
CA ILE A 83 14.49 -5.35 1.74
C ILE A 83 13.95 -5.67 0.34
N SER A 84 14.64 -6.52 -0.42
CA SER A 84 14.19 -6.91 -1.76
C SER A 84 12.89 -7.71 -1.75
N HIS A 85 12.46 -8.20 -0.59
CA HIS A 85 11.22 -8.96 -0.42
C HIS A 85 10.11 -8.14 0.23
N ILE A 86 10.25 -6.81 0.24
CA ILE A 86 9.19 -5.90 0.69
C ILE A 86 8.50 -5.34 -0.55
N LEU A 87 7.18 -5.41 -0.57
CA LEU A 87 6.39 -4.76 -1.61
C LEU A 87 5.43 -3.77 -0.96
N VAL A 88 5.54 -2.49 -1.33
CA VAL A 88 4.69 -1.43 -0.79
C VAL A 88 3.64 -1.05 -1.83
N LEU A 89 2.37 -1.11 -1.43
CA LEU A 89 1.23 -0.75 -2.27
C LEU A 89 0.83 0.69 -1.96
N VAL A 90 0.86 1.55 -2.96
CA VAL A 90 0.75 2.99 -2.75
C VAL A 90 -0.05 3.66 -3.87
N ASP A 91 -0.76 4.75 -3.52
CA ASP A 91 -1.42 5.62 -4.48
C ASP A 91 -0.40 6.51 -5.21
N ASP A 92 -0.68 6.81 -6.47
CA ASP A 92 0.21 7.62 -7.30
C ASP A 92 -0.59 8.61 -8.14
N ILE A 93 -0.41 9.90 -7.88
CA ILE A 93 -1.08 10.97 -8.64
C ILE A 93 -0.49 11.17 -10.03
N ALA A 94 0.70 10.66 -10.30
CA ALA A 94 1.34 10.78 -11.60
C ALA A 94 0.81 9.79 -12.63
N LEU A 95 0.03 8.79 -12.19
CA LEU A 95 -0.55 7.79 -13.07
C LEU A 95 -2.05 8.02 -13.24
N PRO A 96 -2.61 7.81 -14.44
CA PRO A 96 -4.06 7.85 -14.63
C PRO A 96 -4.77 6.86 -13.72
N PHE A 97 -6.03 7.14 -13.41
CA PHE A 97 -6.81 6.24 -12.55
C PHE A 97 -6.76 4.80 -13.07
N GLY A 98 -6.44 3.88 -12.16
CA GLY A 98 -6.44 2.45 -12.44
C GLY A 98 -5.19 1.93 -13.15
N ALA A 99 -4.28 2.79 -13.57
CA ALA A 99 -3.00 2.35 -14.11
C ALA A 99 -2.14 1.79 -12.98
N ILE A 100 -1.40 0.71 -13.25
CA ILE A 100 -0.60 0.03 -12.22
C ILE A 100 0.82 -0.12 -12.73
N ARG A 101 1.79 0.22 -11.88
CA ARG A 101 3.22 0.06 -12.19
C ARG A 101 3.92 -0.57 -10.99
N ILE A 102 4.77 -1.55 -11.25
CA ILE A 102 5.63 -2.14 -10.24
C ILE A 102 7.06 -1.75 -10.56
N LYS A 103 7.77 -1.23 -9.55
CA LYS A 103 9.17 -0.83 -9.69
C LYS A 103 9.97 -1.36 -8.51
N PRO A 104 11.20 -1.87 -8.75
CA PRO A 104 12.05 -2.36 -7.64
C PRO A 104 12.62 -1.24 -6.79
N ASN A 105 12.63 -0.01 -7.31
CA ASN A 105 13.12 1.18 -6.62
C ASN A 105 12.51 2.42 -7.26
N GLY A 106 12.94 3.59 -6.84
CA GLY A 106 12.51 4.84 -7.44
C GLY A 106 12.38 5.95 -6.40
N SER A 107 12.04 7.15 -6.87
CA SER A 107 11.78 8.28 -5.99
C SER A 107 10.46 8.11 -5.25
N ASP A 108 10.28 8.86 -4.17
CA ASP A 108 9.01 8.89 -3.44
C ASP A 108 7.94 9.71 -4.15
N ALA A 109 8.30 10.46 -5.19
CA ALA A 109 7.40 11.33 -5.96
C ALA A 109 6.59 12.27 -5.06
N GLY A 110 7.14 12.67 -3.92
CA GLY A 110 6.47 13.52 -2.94
C GLY A 110 5.49 12.79 -2.03
N HIS A 111 5.39 11.48 -2.12
CA HIS A 111 4.50 10.69 -1.26
C HIS A 111 5.13 10.53 0.13
N ASN A 112 4.45 11.06 1.16
CA ASN A 112 5.01 11.10 2.52
C ASN A 112 5.25 9.73 3.12
N GLY A 113 4.41 8.75 2.80
CA GLY A 113 4.60 7.38 3.26
C GLY A 113 5.86 6.75 2.69
N LEU A 114 6.07 6.88 1.38
CA LEU A 114 7.28 6.36 0.73
C LEU A 114 8.53 7.05 1.24
N LYS A 115 8.46 8.36 1.45
CA LYS A 115 9.58 9.14 1.99
C LYS A 115 9.99 8.62 3.37
N ASN A 116 9.03 8.42 4.26
CA ASN A 116 9.30 7.95 5.62
C ASN A 116 9.86 6.52 5.60
N ILE A 117 9.32 5.65 4.75
CA ILE A 117 9.84 4.28 4.60
C ILE A 117 11.31 4.32 4.17
N ALA A 118 11.65 5.14 3.18
CA ALA A 118 13.03 5.28 2.73
C ALA A 118 13.95 5.76 3.86
N GLN A 119 13.49 6.72 4.66
CA GLN A 119 14.25 7.21 5.81
C GLN A 119 14.48 6.11 6.85
N MET A 120 13.45 5.35 7.17
CA MET A 120 13.53 4.33 8.22
C MET A 120 14.28 3.09 7.77
N LEU A 121 14.25 2.74 6.49
CA LEU A 121 15.03 1.63 5.94
C LEU A 121 16.45 2.04 5.56
N GLY A 122 16.72 3.33 5.46
CA GLY A 122 18.01 3.86 5.05
C GLY A 122 18.27 3.81 3.56
N THR A 123 17.25 3.53 2.75
CA THR A 123 17.38 3.43 1.29
C THR A 123 16.02 3.56 0.61
N PRO A 124 15.95 4.20 -0.58
CA PRO A 124 14.74 4.16 -1.40
C PRO A 124 14.63 2.90 -2.27
N ALA A 125 15.61 2.00 -2.19
CA ALA A 125 15.68 0.81 -3.04
C ALA A 125 14.85 -0.34 -2.45
N TYR A 126 13.54 -0.20 -2.47
CA TYR A 126 12.60 -1.26 -2.11
C TYR A 126 11.48 -1.33 -3.16
N PRO A 127 10.94 -2.52 -3.44
CA PRO A 127 9.88 -2.69 -4.42
C PRO A 127 8.58 -1.98 -4.03
N ARG A 128 7.91 -1.41 -5.03
CA ARG A 128 6.63 -0.75 -4.81
C ARG A 128 5.69 -1.00 -5.98
N LEU A 129 4.42 -1.16 -5.66
CA LEU A 129 3.33 -1.18 -6.63
C LEU A 129 2.61 0.15 -6.53
N ARG A 130 2.63 0.91 -7.63
CA ARG A 130 1.97 2.21 -7.71
C ARG A 130 0.62 2.04 -8.39
N PHE A 131 -0.44 2.44 -7.69
CA PHE A 131 -1.79 2.42 -8.22
C PHE A 131 -2.21 3.84 -8.57
N GLY A 132 -2.48 4.10 -9.84
CA GLY A 132 -2.84 5.43 -10.32
C GLY A 132 -4.17 5.91 -9.78
N ILE A 133 -4.18 7.10 -9.22
CA ILE A 133 -5.40 7.76 -8.75
C ILE A 133 -5.72 9.02 -9.53
N GLY A 134 -4.86 9.38 -10.51
CA GLY A 134 -5.03 10.58 -11.30
C GLY A 134 -4.64 11.84 -10.55
N ASN A 135 -4.78 12.97 -11.20
CA ASN A 135 -4.39 14.27 -10.64
C ASN A 135 -5.37 15.38 -11.02
N ASP A 136 -6.65 15.04 -11.11
CA ASP A 136 -7.69 15.99 -11.49
C ASP A 136 -8.04 16.91 -10.31
N PHE A 137 -7.12 17.83 -10.01
CA PHE A 137 -7.30 18.81 -8.94
C PHE A 137 -6.56 20.11 -9.28
N PRO A 138 -7.07 21.25 -8.78
CA PRO A 138 -6.38 22.53 -8.94
C PRO A 138 -5.08 22.57 -8.14
N ARG A 139 -4.18 23.43 -8.57
CA ARG A 139 -2.92 23.65 -7.87
C ARG A 139 -3.18 24.00 -6.41
N GLY A 140 -2.44 23.36 -5.49
CA GLY A 140 -2.59 23.56 -4.05
C GLY A 140 -3.64 22.71 -3.39
N CYS A 141 -4.39 21.88 -4.16
CA CYS A 141 -5.47 21.04 -3.63
C CYS A 141 -5.09 19.55 -3.59
N GLN A 142 -3.79 19.23 -3.63
CA GLN A 142 -3.34 17.84 -3.65
C GLN A 142 -3.76 17.07 -2.38
N VAL A 143 -3.63 17.69 -1.22
CA VAL A 143 -3.99 17.04 0.06
C VAL A 143 -5.48 16.70 0.07
N ASP A 144 -6.34 17.64 -0.30
CA ASP A 144 -7.77 17.41 -0.36
C ASP A 144 -8.13 16.32 -1.37
N TYR A 145 -7.42 16.29 -2.49
CA TYR A 145 -7.66 15.29 -3.52
C TYR A 145 -7.35 13.87 -3.04
N VAL A 146 -6.16 13.67 -2.48
CA VAL A 146 -5.74 12.32 -2.03
C VAL A 146 -6.57 11.84 -0.84
N LEU A 147 -7.02 12.74 0.01
CA LEU A 147 -7.89 12.42 1.14
C LEU A 147 -9.37 12.38 0.75
N GLY A 148 -9.69 12.67 -0.50
CA GLY A 148 -11.05 12.58 -1.03
C GLY A 148 -11.38 11.17 -1.51
N HIS A 149 -12.66 10.95 -1.77
CA HIS A 149 -13.14 9.67 -2.27
C HIS A 149 -13.04 9.61 -3.78
N PHE A 150 -12.95 8.39 -4.32
CA PHE A 150 -13.07 8.16 -5.75
C PHE A 150 -14.45 8.62 -6.24
N THR A 151 -14.51 9.07 -7.48
CA THR A 151 -15.80 9.42 -8.11
C THR A 151 -16.68 8.18 -8.21
N LEU A 152 -17.98 8.36 -8.42
CA LEU A 152 -18.89 7.24 -8.60
C LEU A 152 -18.44 6.33 -9.74
N ASP A 153 -18.07 6.93 -10.88
CA ASP A 153 -17.60 6.18 -12.03
C ASP A 153 -16.33 5.37 -11.69
N GLN A 154 -15.38 5.99 -11.00
CA GLN A 154 -14.16 5.30 -10.56
C GLN A 154 -14.47 4.18 -9.58
N ARG A 155 -15.40 4.40 -8.65
CA ARG A 155 -15.79 3.36 -7.69
C ARG A 155 -16.39 2.13 -8.36
N GLN A 156 -17.10 2.32 -9.46
CA GLN A 156 -17.64 1.21 -10.25
C GLN A 156 -16.54 0.40 -10.92
N GLN A 157 -15.42 1.02 -11.26
CA GLN A 157 -14.28 0.37 -11.90
C GLN A 157 -13.28 -0.23 -10.92
N LEU A 158 -13.30 0.21 -9.65
CA LEU A 158 -12.30 -0.19 -8.66
C LEU A 158 -12.19 -1.71 -8.47
N PRO A 159 -13.28 -2.49 -8.35
CA PRO A 159 -13.14 -3.92 -8.14
C PRO A 159 -12.31 -4.61 -9.23
N ALA A 160 -12.55 -4.25 -10.50
CA ALA A 160 -11.79 -4.83 -11.60
C ALA A 160 -10.32 -4.40 -11.56
N ARG A 161 -10.05 -3.14 -11.24
CA ARG A 161 -8.66 -2.64 -11.17
C ARG A 161 -7.91 -3.21 -9.97
N VAL A 162 -8.59 -3.39 -8.83
CA VAL A 162 -8.02 -4.06 -7.66
C VAL A 162 -7.67 -5.51 -8.01
N ASP A 163 -8.54 -6.22 -8.75
CA ASP A 163 -8.27 -7.58 -9.19
C ASP A 163 -7.00 -7.66 -10.04
N VAL A 164 -6.75 -6.68 -10.91
CA VAL A 164 -5.50 -6.61 -11.69
C VAL A 164 -4.30 -6.50 -10.75
N ALA A 165 -4.39 -5.65 -9.73
CA ALA A 165 -3.31 -5.50 -8.74
C ALA A 165 -3.05 -6.82 -8.01
N LEU A 166 -4.10 -7.54 -7.60
CA LEU A 166 -3.95 -8.85 -6.96
C LEU A 166 -3.27 -9.85 -7.86
N SER A 167 -3.60 -9.88 -9.16
CA SER A 167 -2.96 -10.76 -10.12
C SER A 167 -1.45 -10.51 -10.19
N LEU A 168 -1.04 -9.25 -10.14
CA LEU A 168 0.38 -8.89 -10.20
C LEU A 168 1.11 -9.28 -8.90
N ILE A 169 0.45 -9.18 -7.75
CA ILE A 169 1.05 -9.59 -6.47
C ILE A 169 1.29 -11.10 -6.45
N HIS A 170 0.41 -11.89 -7.07
CA HIS A 170 0.56 -13.35 -7.09
C HIS A 170 1.72 -13.84 -7.98
N ILE A 171 2.24 -12.99 -8.82
CA ILE A 171 3.39 -13.30 -9.63
C ILE A 171 4.68 -13.10 -8.83
#